data_93875bebfe6cde03043f3088a8ff3e78
#
_entry.id   93875bebfe6cde03043f3088a8ff3e78
#
_cell.length_a   1.000
_cell.length_b   1.000
_cell.length_c   1.000
_cell.angle_alpha   90.00
_cell.angle_beta   90.00
_cell.angle_gamma   90.00
#
_symmetry.space_group_name_H-M   'P 1'
#
loop_
_entity.id
_entity.type
_entity.pdbx_description
1 polymer ?
#
loop_
_entity_poly.entity_id
_entity_poly.type
_entity_poly.pdbx_seq_one_letter_code
_entity_poly.pdbx_strand_id
1 'polypeptide(L)'
;MGLFDRIRGDGGPRVAFIGIDGVPYSLLADNFDEFENLAALAKEGSAGSIDSIVPPESSACWPSLTTGVNPGETGVYGFQDREVGSYDTYVPMGQDVQATRLWTRVDEAGREATVMNVPVTFPPDREIQRMVSGFLSPGVDKAAYPGELREYLQGIDYRIDVNAKLGHDDDKGPFVEDAHATLDARFEAFESYIEADDWDLFFGVFMTTDRVNHFLFKHYEEDGEYREEFLEFYRKLDHYIGELRDALADDVTLVIASDHGFTSLDYEVHCNEWLRQEGWLSFENDDHDELGDIADDARAYSLIPGRFYVNLEGREPRGGVPEDEYRETRRALKENLASLTGPDGTPVAKRIETKEDTFRGDHDDIAPDLVVIPSDGFDLKAGFGGSEEVFDTGPRNGMHTFDNASLFIDDPDARVGDADLYDIAPTILSLMDIDVDRGSLDGASLVN
;
A
#
# COMPACT_ATOMS: atom_id res chain seq x y z
N MET A 1 17.64 -20.91 -34.89
CA MET A 1 17.39 -22.18 -34.16
C MET A 1 18.27 -22.10 -32.93
N GLY A 2 17.76 -21.48 -31.88
CA GLY A 2 18.46 -21.18 -30.62
C GLY A 2 18.35 -22.35 -29.66
N LEU A 3 19.40 -22.57 -28.92
CA LEU A 3 19.67 -23.68 -27.99
C LEU A 3 18.96 -23.48 -26.64
N PHE A 4 17.67 -23.09 -26.62
CA PHE A 4 16.87 -22.87 -25.40
C PHE A 4 15.50 -23.56 -25.45
N ASP A 5 15.40 -24.74 -26.05
CA ASP A 5 14.36 -25.67 -25.62
C ASP A 5 14.86 -26.33 -24.31
N ARG A 6 14.85 -25.57 -23.22
CA ARG A 6 14.74 -26.17 -21.89
C ARG A 6 13.35 -26.80 -21.86
N ILE A 7 13.32 -28.12 -21.89
CA ILE A 7 12.19 -28.92 -21.50
C ILE A 7 11.80 -28.37 -20.12
N ARG A 8 10.73 -27.51 -20.07
CA ARG A 8 10.05 -27.20 -18.81
C ARG A 8 9.68 -28.57 -18.23
N GLY A 9 10.25 -28.92 -17.08
CA GLY A 9 9.70 -29.99 -16.24
C GLY A 9 8.24 -29.65 -16.00
N ASP A 10 7.44 -30.63 -15.61
CA ASP A 10 6.01 -30.53 -15.25
C ASP A 10 5.83 -29.40 -14.22
N GLY A 11 5.96 -28.13 -14.64
CA GLY A 11 5.79 -26.92 -13.82
C GLY A 11 4.31 -26.83 -13.49
N GLY A 12 3.96 -26.85 -12.20
CA GLY A 12 2.59 -26.71 -11.73
C GLY A 12 1.90 -25.43 -12.23
N PRO A 13 0.65 -25.16 -11.82
CA PRO A 13 -0.11 -23.97 -12.23
C PRO A 13 0.65 -22.67 -11.98
N ARG A 14 0.44 -21.68 -12.81
CA ARG A 14 1.11 -20.37 -12.77
C ARG A 14 0.16 -19.25 -12.39
N VAL A 15 0.69 -18.17 -11.85
CA VAL A 15 -0.11 -17.01 -11.46
C VAL A 15 0.49 -15.72 -12.01
N ALA A 16 -0.36 -14.90 -12.63
CA ALA A 16 -0.10 -13.50 -12.90
C ALA A 16 -0.87 -12.64 -11.88
N PHE A 17 -0.16 -11.88 -11.06
CA PHE A 17 -0.74 -10.93 -10.14
C PHE A 17 -0.53 -9.51 -10.66
N ILE A 18 -1.62 -8.75 -10.76
CA ILE A 18 -1.61 -7.34 -11.14
C ILE A 18 -2.15 -6.51 -9.98
N GLY A 19 -1.27 -5.77 -9.32
CA GLY A 19 -1.64 -4.78 -8.30
C GLY A 19 -2.14 -3.49 -8.94
N ILE A 20 -3.26 -2.99 -8.44
CA ILE A 20 -3.84 -1.69 -8.79
C ILE A 20 -3.94 -0.86 -7.50
N ASP A 21 -2.87 -0.15 -7.16
CA ASP A 21 -2.71 0.53 -5.87
C ASP A 21 -3.84 1.52 -5.60
N GLY A 22 -4.45 1.44 -4.40
CA GLY A 22 -5.46 2.38 -3.95
C GLY A 22 -6.78 2.37 -4.74
N VAL A 23 -7.18 1.27 -5.38
CA VAL A 23 -8.41 1.23 -6.19
C VAL A 23 -9.58 0.61 -5.43
N PRO A 24 -10.61 1.40 -5.06
CA PRO A 24 -11.78 0.86 -4.39
C PRO A 24 -12.66 0.04 -5.34
N TYR A 25 -13.18 -1.09 -4.83
CA TYR A 25 -14.06 -1.96 -5.62
C TYR A 25 -15.33 -1.25 -6.10
N SER A 26 -15.88 -0.35 -5.29
CA SER A 26 -17.08 0.42 -5.67
C SER A 26 -16.84 1.27 -6.93
N LEU A 27 -15.67 1.91 -7.07
CA LEU A 27 -15.32 2.66 -8.29
C LEU A 27 -15.43 1.79 -9.55
N LEU A 28 -14.91 0.56 -9.47
CA LEU A 28 -14.93 -0.34 -10.61
C LEU A 28 -16.33 -0.90 -10.86
N ALA A 29 -17.02 -1.33 -9.81
CA ALA A 29 -18.35 -1.94 -9.91
C ALA A 29 -19.42 -0.95 -10.39
N ASP A 30 -19.35 0.31 -9.97
CA ASP A 30 -20.28 1.36 -10.39
C ASP A 30 -20.07 1.79 -11.85
N ASN A 31 -18.92 1.42 -12.46
CA ASN A 31 -18.59 1.76 -13.84
C ASN A 31 -18.29 0.52 -14.73
N PHE A 32 -18.82 -0.65 -14.39
CA PHE A 32 -18.63 -1.86 -15.21
C PHE A 32 -19.22 -1.76 -16.63
N ASP A 33 -20.06 -0.79 -16.91
CA ASP A 33 -20.51 -0.47 -18.25
C ASP A 33 -19.46 0.27 -19.10
N GLU A 34 -18.45 0.83 -18.47
CA GLU A 34 -17.31 1.50 -19.10
C GLU A 34 -16.00 0.66 -19.01
N PHE A 35 -15.92 -0.27 -18.04
CA PHE A 35 -14.76 -1.13 -17.76
C PHE A 35 -15.08 -2.58 -18.15
N GLU A 36 -15.15 -2.83 -19.45
CA GLU A 36 -15.69 -4.09 -20.01
C GLU A 36 -14.82 -5.31 -19.64
N ASN A 37 -13.48 -5.15 -19.53
CA ASN A 37 -12.57 -6.25 -19.21
C ASN A 37 -12.66 -6.66 -17.74
N LEU A 38 -12.68 -5.70 -16.81
CA LEU A 38 -12.90 -5.95 -15.39
C LEU A 38 -14.31 -6.50 -15.12
N ALA A 39 -15.33 -6.00 -15.83
CA ALA A 39 -16.68 -6.52 -15.76
C ALA A 39 -16.75 -7.98 -16.24
N ALA A 40 -16.03 -8.33 -17.31
CA ALA A 40 -15.95 -9.71 -17.80
C ALA A 40 -15.26 -10.61 -16.77
N LEU A 41 -14.13 -10.17 -16.20
CA LEU A 41 -13.40 -10.90 -15.16
C LEU A 41 -14.26 -11.12 -13.91
N ALA A 42 -14.99 -10.10 -13.45
CA ALA A 42 -15.91 -10.23 -12.32
C ALA A 42 -17.05 -11.22 -12.56
N LYS A 43 -17.49 -11.38 -13.81
CA LYS A 43 -18.56 -12.28 -14.20
C LYS A 43 -18.10 -13.72 -14.42
N GLU A 44 -16.91 -13.91 -14.97
CA GLU A 44 -16.33 -15.20 -15.36
C GLU A 44 -15.57 -15.86 -14.20
N GLY A 45 -14.91 -15.06 -13.38
CA GLY A 45 -14.21 -15.46 -12.17
C GLY A 45 -14.97 -15.08 -10.90
N SER A 46 -14.23 -14.62 -9.90
CA SER A 46 -14.75 -14.12 -8.62
C SER A 46 -14.20 -12.73 -8.32
N ALA A 47 -15.06 -11.81 -7.89
CA ALA A 47 -14.64 -10.44 -7.57
C ALA A 47 -15.43 -9.87 -6.40
N GLY A 48 -14.83 -8.92 -5.67
CA GLY A 48 -15.48 -8.23 -4.57
C GLY A 48 -14.57 -7.23 -3.88
N SER A 49 -15.16 -6.55 -2.90
CA SER A 49 -14.40 -5.72 -1.96
C SER A 49 -13.78 -6.58 -0.87
N ILE A 50 -12.58 -6.20 -0.46
CA ILE A 50 -11.88 -6.80 0.68
C ILE A 50 -11.47 -5.70 1.68
N ASP A 51 -11.19 -6.11 2.91
CA ASP A 51 -10.60 -5.24 3.91
C ASP A 51 -9.08 -5.16 3.73
N SER A 52 -8.52 -3.97 3.94
CA SER A 52 -7.08 -3.74 4.02
C SER A 52 -6.55 -4.13 5.39
N ILE A 53 -5.31 -3.73 5.68
CA ILE A 53 -4.70 -3.87 7.01
C ILE A 53 -4.78 -2.55 7.80
N VAL A 54 -4.36 -2.60 9.04
CA VAL A 54 -4.21 -1.44 9.91
C VAL A 54 -2.72 -1.14 10.12
N PRO A 55 -2.27 0.08 9.76
CA PRO A 55 -2.97 1.13 9.02
C PRO A 55 -3.09 0.81 7.51
N PRO A 56 -4.12 1.33 6.81
CA PRO A 56 -4.29 1.16 5.36
C PRO A 56 -3.37 2.12 4.59
N GLU A 57 -2.10 1.77 4.49
CA GLU A 57 -1.05 2.59 3.88
C GLU A 57 -0.10 1.70 3.10
N SER A 58 0.18 2.05 1.84
CA SER A 58 0.88 1.19 0.87
C SER A 58 2.19 0.62 1.38
N SER A 59 2.98 1.42 2.16
CA SER A 59 4.26 0.93 2.70
C SER A 59 4.10 -0.17 3.75
N ALA A 60 2.95 -0.29 4.42
CA ALA A 60 2.61 -1.39 5.31
C ALA A 60 1.79 -2.49 4.60
N CYS A 61 0.88 -2.08 3.69
CA CYS A 61 0.00 -2.98 2.96
C CYS A 61 0.74 -3.94 2.04
N TRP A 62 1.63 -3.44 1.17
CA TRP A 62 2.38 -4.29 0.25
C TRP A 62 3.31 -5.31 0.93
N PRO A 63 4.06 -4.96 2.01
CA PRO A 63 4.72 -5.97 2.82
C PRO A 63 3.77 -7.05 3.34
N SER A 64 2.64 -6.68 3.91
CA SER A 64 1.67 -7.63 4.46
C SER A 64 0.99 -8.49 3.40
N LEU A 65 0.57 -7.90 2.27
CA LEU A 65 0.00 -8.61 1.12
C LEU A 65 0.99 -9.67 0.58
N THR A 66 2.26 -9.29 0.43
CA THR A 66 3.27 -10.17 -0.20
C THR A 66 3.89 -11.20 0.75
N THR A 67 3.60 -11.13 2.05
CA THR A 67 4.07 -12.09 3.06
C THR A 67 2.94 -12.91 3.65
N GLY A 68 1.70 -12.41 3.61
CA GLY A 68 0.50 -13.01 4.23
C GLY A 68 0.47 -12.86 5.76
N VAL A 69 1.19 -11.87 6.33
CA VAL A 69 1.24 -11.63 7.78
C VAL A 69 1.13 -10.15 8.12
N ASN A 70 0.74 -9.85 9.35
CA ASN A 70 0.50 -8.50 9.84
C ASN A 70 1.79 -7.69 10.09
N PRO A 71 1.70 -6.35 10.28
CA PRO A 71 2.84 -5.49 10.53
C PRO A 71 3.73 -5.89 11.72
N GLY A 72 3.19 -6.56 12.73
CA GLY A 72 3.98 -7.08 13.86
C GLY A 72 4.98 -8.18 13.49
N GLU A 73 4.74 -8.90 12.40
CA GLU A 73 5.65 -9.88 11.82
C GLU A 73 6.50 -9.28 10.70
N THR A 74 5.93 -8.39 9.86
CA THR A 74 6.72 -7.76 8.79
C THR A 74 7.72 -6.74 9.32
N GLY A 75 7.48 -6.12 10.49
CA GLY A 75 8.30 -5.05 11.05
C GLY A 75 8.12 -3.70 10.34
N VAL A 76 7.11 -3.55 9.48
CA VAL A 76 6.83 -2.31 8.72
C VAL A 76 5.42 -1.82 9.01
N TYR A 77 5.31 -0.62 9.56
CA TYR A 77 4.06 -0.04 10.04
C TYR A 77 3.56 1.16 9.24
N GLY A 78 4.37 1.68 8.33
CA GLY A 78 3.98 2.79 7.46
C GLY A 78 5.14 3.37 6.66
N PHE A 79 4.90 4.53 6.09
CA PHE A 79 5.88 5.24 5.26
C PHE A 79 7.14 5.67 6.02
N GLN A 80 7.02 5.97 7.29
CA GLN A 80 8.11 6.39 8.17
C GLN A 80 7.96 5.72 9.52
N ASP A 81 8.89 4.85 9.87
CA ASP A 81 8.92 4.16 11.15
C ASP A 81 9.97 4.75 12.10
N ARG A 82 9.80 4.51 13.40
CA ARG A 82 10.73 4.98 14.42
C ARG A 82 11.83 3.96 14.72
N GLU A 83 13.00 4.43 15.09
CA GLU A 83 14.05 3.56 15.63
C GLU A 83 13.85 3.30 17.12
N VAL A 84 14.05 2.03 17.54
CA VAL A 84 13.94 1.64 18.96
C VAL A 84 14.97 2.38 19.81
N GLY A 85 14.50 3.01 20.90
CA GLY A 85 15.35 3.71 21.86
C GLY A 85 15.94 5.03 21.33
N SER A 86 15.42 5.55 20.21
CA SER A 86 15.76 6.82 19.60
C SER A 86 14.50 7.61 19.26
N TYR A 87 14.65 8.89 18.93
CA TYR A 87 13.63 9.68 18.22
C TYR A 87 13.93 9.78 16.72
N ASP A 88 14.93 9.07 16.26
CA ASP A 88 15.18 8.99 14.82
C ASP A 88 14.07 8.17 14.14
N THR A 89 13.78 8.55 12.92
CA THR A 89 12.82 7.87 12.06
C THR A 89 13.47 7.46 10.75
N TYR A 90 12.97 6.41 10.12
CA TYR A 90 13.49 5.92 8.86
C TYR A 90 12.36 5.55 7.91
N VAL A 91 12.65 5.55 6.61
CA VAL A 91 11.75 5.06 5.57
C VAL A 91 12.05 3.59 5.35
N PRO A 92 11.10 2.66 5.61
CA PRO A 92 11.32 1.24 5.42
C PRO A 92 11.66 0.87 3.98
N MET A 93 12.61 -0.04 3.82
CA MET A 93 13.08 -0.59 2.55
C MET A 93 12.87 -2.11 2.50
N GLY A 94 13.21 -2.73 1.37
CA GLY A 94 13.05 -4.17 1.17
C GLY A 94 13.73 -5.03 2.23
N GLN A 95 14.89 -4.62 2.74
CA GLN A 95 15.66 -5.29 3.78
C GLN A 95 15.05 -5.18 5.19
N ASP A 96 14.14 -4.22 5.41
CA ASP A 96 13.49 -3.99 6.70
C ASP A 96 12.26 -4.89 6.89
N VAL A 97 11.79 -5.53 5.82
CA VAL A 97 10.71 -6.52 5.89
C VAL A 97 11.25 -7.84 6.40
N GLN A 98 10.83 -8.23 7.60
CA GLN A 98 11.37 -9.37 8.33
C GLN A 98 10.70 -10.70 7.98
N ALA A 99 9.51 -10.69 7.37
CA ALA A 99 8.79 -11.88 6.98
C ALA A 99 9.15 -12.36 5.56
N THR A 100 9.03 -13.68 5.31
CA THR A 100 9.33 -14.28 4.00
C THR A 100 8.34 -13.82 2.94
N ARG A 101 8.82 -13.21 1.87
CA ARG A 101 8.04 -12.74 0.74
C ARG A 101 7.50 -13.89 -0.11
N LEU A 102 6.39 -13.66 -0.79
CA LEU A 102 5.74 -14.58 -1.71
C LEU A 102 6.72 -15.13 -2.78
N TRP A 103 7.45 -14.26 -3.46
CA TRP A 103 8.42 -14.67 -4.48
C TRP A 103 9.62 -15.44 -3.93
N THR A 104 10.02 -15.22 -2.68
CA THR A 104 11.04 -16.04 -2.00
C THR A 104 10.53 -17.47 -1.80
N ARG A 105 9.25 -17.63 -1.39
CA ARG A 105 8.61 -18.95 -1.27
C ARG A 105 8.48 -19.67 -2.62
N VAL A 106 8.22 -18.90 -3.68
CA VAL A 106 8.18 -19.41 -5.07
C VAL A 106 9.57 -19.91 -5.51
N ASP A 107 10.64 -19.14 -5.24
CA ASP A 107 12.03 -19.55 -5.53
C ASP A 107 12.45 -20.77 -4.71
N GLU A 108 12.13 -20.83 -3.41
CA GLU A 108 12.36 -21.99 -2.54
C GLU A 108 11.66 -23.27 -3.05
N ALA A 109 10.53 -23.12 -3.75
CA ALA A 109 9.83 -24.20 -4.45
C ALA A 109 10.48 -24.56 -5.81
N GLY A 110 11.58 -23.90 -6.19
CA GLY A 110 12.31 -24.11 -7.43
C GLY A 110 11.62 -23.54 -8.67
N ARG A 111 10.82 -22.49 -8.49
CA ARG A 111 10.04 -21.82 -9.53
C ARG A 111 10.53 -20.40 -9.75
N GLU A 112 10.30 -19.86 -10.93
CA GLU A 112 10.82 -18.56 -11.37
C GLU A 112 9.82 -17.43 -11.12
N ALA A 113 10.27 -16.33 -10.50
CA ALA A 113 9.46 -15.14 -10.26
C ALA A 113 9.98 -13.92 -11.02
N THR A 114 9.05 -13.17 -11.61
CA THR A 114 9.27 -11.82 -12.17
C THR A 114 8.45 -10.81 -11.38
N VAL A 115 9.11 -9.88 -10.69
CA VAL A 115 8.48 -8.92 -9.77
C VAL A 115 8.73 -7.50 -10.27
N MET A 116 7.66 -6.73 -10.46
CA MET A 116 7.76 -5.41 -11.08
C MET A 116 7.00 -4.34 -10.28
N ASN A 117 7.75 -3.36 -9.82
CA ASN A 117 7.23 -2.11 -9.23
C ASN A 117 6.48 -2.25 -7.90
N VAL A 118 6.76 -3.30 -7.13
CA VAL A 118 6.16 -3.47 -5.79
C VAL A 118 6.79 -2.49 -4.81
N PRO A 119 6.00 -1.72 -4.02
CA PRO A 119 6.53 -0.86 -2.96
C PRO A 119 7.34 -1.62 -1.89
N VAL A 120 8.27 -0.92 -1.25
CA VAL A 120 9.14 -1.46 -0.18
C VAL A 120 9.93 -2.69 -0.61
N THR A 121 10.50 -2.66 -1.83
CA THR A 121 11.34 -3.74 -2.37
C THR A 121 12.74 -3.30 -2.75
N PHE A 122 13.10 -2.02 -2.50
CA PHE A 122 14.45 -1.54 -2.77
C PHE A 122 15.41 -1.88 -1.61
N PRO A 123 16.66 -2.31 -1.89
CA PRO A 123 17.21 -2.66 -3.21
C PRO A 123 16.58 -3.94 -3.77
N PRO A 124 16.63 -4.16 -5.13
CA PRO A 124 16.03 -5.33 -5.73
C PRO A 124 16.66 -6.62 -5.22
N ASP A 125 15.83 -7.61 -4.93
CA ASP A 125 16.25 -8.95 -4.58
C ASP A 125 16.97 -9.59 -5.78
N ARG A 126 18.15 -10.16 -5.53
CA ARG A 126 19.00 -10.77 -6.57
C ARG A 126 18.96 -12.29 -6.55
N GLU A 127 18.20 -12.87 -5.64
CA GLU A 127 18.01 -14.30 -5.55
C GLU A 127 16.89 -14.76 -6.48
N ILE A 128 15.93 -13.87 -6.79
CA ILE A 128 14.87 -14.17 -7.76
C ILE A 128 15.28 -13.82 -9.19
N GLN A 129 14.55 -14.38 -10.16
CA GLN A 129 14.88 -14.27 -11.58
C GLN A 129 14.97 -12.80 -12.04
N ARG A 130 13.94 -11.99 -11.76
CA ARG A 130 13.85 -10.59 -12.17
C ARG A 130 13.11 -9.75 -11.12
N MET A 131 13.67 -8.58 -10.83
CA MET A 131 12.98 -7.57 -10.02
C MET A 131 13.27 -6.16 -10.51
N VAL A 132 12.23 -5.33 -10.63
CA VAL A 132 12.34 -3.88 -10.53
C VAL A 132 11.61 -3.41 -9.28
N SER A 133 12.35 -2.78 -8.37
CA SER A 133 11.80 -2.23 -7.13
C SER A 133 10.89 -1.05 -7.43
N GLY A 134 9.81 -0.89 -6.64
CA GLY A 134 8.78 0.11 -6.83
C GLY A 134 9.08 1.44 -6.15
N PHE A 135 8.00 2.07 -5.70
CA PHE A 135 7.96 3.37 -5.05
C PHE A 135 9.09 3.59 -4.04
N LEU A 136 9.63 4.78 -4.00
CA LEU A 136 10.81 5.25 -3.25
C LEU A 136 12.16 4.72 -3.73
N SER A 137 12.22 3.95 -4.79
CA SER A 137 13.50 3.60 -5.39
C SER A 137 14.15 4.82 -6.07
N PRO A 138 15.47 4.95 -5.99
CA PRO A 138 16.17 6.16 -6.46
C PRO A 138 16.23 6.29 -7.99
N GLY A 139 15.83 5.27 -8.74
CA GLY A 139 15.79 5.25 -10.21
C GLY A 139 16.10 3.86 -10.77
N VAL A 140 15.68 3.61 -12.02
CA VAL A 140 15.78 2.32 -12.72
C VAL A 140 17.20 1.75 -12.74
N ASP A 141 18.21 2.63 -12.81
CA ASP A 141 19.63 2.27 -12.81
C ASP A 141 20.07 1.47 -11.58
N LYS A 142 19.39 1.65 -10.44
CA LYS A 142 19.65 0.96 -9.17
C LYS A 142 18.54 0.00 -8.77
N ALA A 143 17.32 0.24 -9.25
CA ALA A 143 16.12 -0.48 -8.85
C ALA A 143 15.89 -1.78 -9.63
N ALA A 144 16.60 -2.02 -10.73
CA ALA A 144 16.36 -3.16 -11.61
C ALA A 144 17.49 -4.19 -11.60
N TYR A 145 17.11 -5.48 -11.53
CA TYR A 145 17.96 -6.67 -11.63
C TYR A 145 17.23 -7.76 -12.44
N PRO A 146 17.93 -8.49 -13.35
CA PRO A 146 19.34 -8.37 -13.74
C PRO A 146 19.63 -7.16 -14.64
N GLY A 147 20.88 -7.03 -15.10
CA GLY A 147 21.32 -5.94 -15.96
C GLY A 147 20.54 -5.81 -17.28
N GLU A 148 20.12 -6.95 -17.85
CA GLU A 148 19.32 -7.01 -19.08
C GLU A 148 17.92 -6.39 -18.87
N LEU A 149 17.24 -6.67 -17.74
CA LEU A 149 16.00 -6.00 -17.38
C LEU A 149 16.21 -4.48 -17.27
N ARG A 150 17.29 -4.05 -16.62
CA ARG A 150 17.59 -2.62 -16.46
C ARG A 150 17.81 -1.94 -17.81
N GLU A 151 18.58 -2.56 -18.73
CA GLU A 151 18.83 -2.02 -20.06
C GLU A 151 17.52 -1.90 -20.88
N TYR A 152 16.66 -2.91 -20.81
CA TYR A 152 15.36 -2.90 -21.45
C TYR A 152 14.48 -1.75 -20.91
N LEU A 153 14.32 -1.66 -19.57
CA LEU A 153 13.52 -0.62 -18.93
C LEU A 153 14.01 0.81 -19.24
N GLN A 154 15.33 1.00 -19.33
CA GLN A 154 15.89 2.28 -19.77
C GLN A 154 15.58 2.57 -21.26
N GLY A 155 15.49 1.53 -22.09
CA GLY A 155 15.18 1.63 -23.51
C GLY A 155 13.77 2.10 -23.82
N ILE A 156 12.81 1.78 -22.93
CA ILE A 156 11.39 2.16 -23.04
C ILE A 156 11.03 3.40 -22.18
N ASP A 157 12.01 4.09 -21.61
CA ASP A 157 11.81 5.22 -20.70
C ASP A 157 10.89 4.87 -19.50
N TYR A 158 11.08 3.67 -18.94
CA TYR A 158 10.28 3.18 -17.81
C TYR A 158 10.38 4.08 -16.59
N ARG A 159 9.24 4.36 -16.00
CA ARG A 159 9.11 5.23 -14.83
C ARG A 159 8.66 4.43 -13.61
N ILE A 160 9.39 4.57 -12.50
CA ILE A 160 9.04 3.92 -11.22
C ILE A 160 7.76 4.51 -10.64
N ASP A 161 7.59 5.84 -10.77
CA ASP A 161 6.41 6.58 -10.30
C ASP A 161 6.19 7.83 -11.14
N VAL A 162 5.02 8.45 -11.01
CA VAL A 162 4.70 9.74 -11.61
C VAL A 162 5.45 10.88 -10.92
N ASN A 163 5.52 12.03 -11.57
CA ASN A 163 5.95 13.26 -10.93
C ASN A 163 4.77 13.85 -10.09
N ALA A 164 4.61 13.36 -8.86
CA ALA A 164 3.53 13.79 -7.98
C ALA A 164 3.49 15.31 -7.70
N LYS A 165 4.59 16.04 -7.92
CA LYS A 165 4.61 17.50 -7.76
C LYS A 165 3.68 18.21 -8.75
N LEU A 166 3.48 17.65 -9.94
CA LEU A 166 2.53 18.18 -10.93
C LEU A 166 1.08 18.13 -10.45
N GLY A 167 0.73 17.16 -9.59
CA GLY A 167 -0.58 17.06 -8.98
C GLY A 167 -0.87 18.15 -7.95
N HIS A 168 0.16 18.88 -7.47
CA HIS A 168 -0.02 19.99 -6.51
C HIS A 168 -0.43 21.31 -7.19
N ASP A 169 -0.27 21.42 -8.51
CA ASP A 169 -0.68 22.61 -9.25
C ASP A 169 -2.21 22.62 -9.45
N ASP A 170 -2.80 23.82 -9.59
CA ASP A 170 -4.23 23.96 -9.85
C ASP A 170 -4.62 23.35 -11.21
N ASP A 171 -3.78 23.55 -12.23
CA ASP A 171 -3.93 22.87 -13.53
C ASP A 171 -3.39 21.43 -13.43
N LYS A 172 -4.31 20.46 -13.43
CA LYS A 172 -3.98 19.03 -13.39
C LYS A 172 -3.61 18.44 -14.76
N GLY A 173 -3.74 19.17 -15.87
CA GLY A 173 -3.42 18.68 -17.21
C GLY A 173 -2.02 18.05 -17.32
N PRO A 174 -0.94 18.74 -16.89
CA PRO A 174 0.40 18.17 -16.90
C PRO A 174 0.57 16.91 -16.04
N PHE A 175 -0.16 16.80 -14.93
CA PHE A 175 -0.18 15.61 -14.08
C PHE A 175 -0.87 14.43 -14.78
N VAL A 176 -2.00 14.67 -15.43
CA VAL A 176 -2.75 13.65 -16.20
C VAL A 176 -1.89 13.11 -17.33
N GLU A 177 -1.21 13.99 -18.08
CA GLU A 177 -0.28 13.58 -19.16
C GLU A 177 0.86 12.70 -18.61
N ASP A 178 1.45 13.06 -17.48
CA ASP A 178 2.53 12.30 -16.83
C ASP A 178 2.04 10.95 -16.31
N ALA A 179 0.82 10.89 -15.76
CA ALA A 179 0.17 9.68 -15.29
C ALA A 179 -0.07 8.69 -16.44
N HIS A 180 -0.61 9.17 -17.58
CA HIS A 180 -0.80 8.34 -18.76
C HIS A 180 0.53 7.82 -19.32
N ALA A 181 1.56 8.66 -19.42
CA ALA A 181 2.88 8.23 -19.90
C ALA A 181 3.54 7.19 -18.96
N THR A 182 3.31 7.32 -17.65
CA THR A 182 3.81 6.34 -16.67
C THR A 182 3.05 5.02 -16.76
N LEU A 183 1.73 5.07 -16.96
CA LEU A 183 0.88 3.89 -17.18
C LEU A 183 1.30 3.15 -18.46
N ASP A 184 1.55 3.88 -19.56
CA ASP A 184 1.96 3.31 -20.85
C ASP A 184 3.30 2.56 -20.76
N ALA A 185 4.32 3.21 -20.20
CA ALA A 185 5.63 2.60 -20.04
C ALA A 185 5.60 1.37 -19.10
N ARG A 186 4.70 1.35 -18.11
CA ARG A 186 4.52 0.22 -17.23
C ARG A 186 3.80 -0.93 -17.91
N PHE A 187 2.75 -0.64 -18.66
CA PHE A 187 2.05 -1.63 -19.46
C PHE A 187 3.00 -2.30 -20.47
N GLU A 188 3.78 -1.51 -21.25
CA GLU A 188 4.77 -2.04 -22.19
C GLU A 188 5.75 -3.00 -21.53
N ALA A 189 6.20 -2.68 -20.30
CA ALA A 189 7.08 -3.56 -19.55
C ALA A 189 6.37 -4.84 -19.10
N PHE A 190 5.13 -4.76 -18.60
CA PHE A 190 4.37 -5.92 -18.14
C PHE A 190 4.04 -6.86 -19.30
N GLU A 191 3.51 -6.32 -20.40
CA GLU A 191 3.19 -7.06 -21.62
C GLU A 191 4.42 -7.83 -22.11
N SER A 192 5.57 -7.15 -22.27
CA SER A 192 6.80 -7.76 -22.76
C SER A 192 7.27 -8.94 -21.90
N TYR A 193 7.15 -8.86 -20.58
CA TYR A 193 7.58 -9.94 -19.66
C TYR A 193 6.50 -11.00 -19.47
N ILE A 194 5.24 -10.70 -19.61
CA ILE A 194 4.16 -11.70 -19.68
C ILE A 194 4.31 -12.52 -20.96
N GLU A 195 4.49 -11.89 -22.10
CA GLU A 195 4.69 -12.58 -23.40
C GLU A 195 6.00 -13.39 -23.48
N ALA A 196 7.03 -13.04 -22.71
CA ALA A 196 8.27 -13.81 -22.62
C ALA A 196 8.00 -15.24 -22.10
N ASP A 197 6.94 -15.42 -21.33
CA ASP A 197 6.42 -16.72 -20.88
C ASP A 197 7.48 -17.64 -20.23
N ASP A 198 8.46 -17.04 -19.55
CA ASP A 198 9.58 -17.72 -18.89
C ASP A 198 9.59 -17.55 -17.36
N TRP A 199 8.43 -17.35 -16.78
CA TRP A 199 8.16 -17.17 -15.34
C TRP A 199 7.04 -18.14 -14.87
N ASP A 200 6.98 -18.40 -13.58
CA ASP A 200 5.88 -19.12 -12.92
C ASP A 200 5.00 -18.18 -12.08
N LEU A 201 5.60 -17.14 -11.49
CA LEU A 201 4.91 -16.02 -10.87
C LEU A 201 5.29 -14.72 -11.59
N PHE A 202 4.31 -14.05 -12.19
CA PHE A 202 4.44 -12.65 -12.57
C PHE A 202 3.72 -11.80 -11.51
N PHE A 203 4.40 -10.81 -10.94
CA PHE A 203 3.86 -9.92 -9.92
C PHE A 203 4.17 -8.47 -10.27
N GLY A 204 3.19 -7.73 -10.80
CA GLY A 204 3.35 -6.35 -11.26
C GLY A 204 2.38 -5.39 -10.58
N VAL A 205 2.81 -4.16 -10.28
CA VAL A 205 1.97 -3.15 -9.62
C VAL A 205 1.86 -1.87 -10.44
N PHE A 206 0.63 -1.47 -10.74
CA PHE A 206 0.27 -0.14 -11.24
C PHE A 206 0.09 0.83 -10.06
N MET A 207 1.18 1.45 -9.61
CA MET A 207 1.18 2.45 -8.53
C MET A 207 0.51 3.77 -8.94
N THR A 208 0.40 4.01 -10.25
CA THR A 208 -0.13 5.26 -10.82
C THR A 208 -1.59 5.50 -10.46
N THR A 209 -2.37 4.44 -10.20
CA THR A 209 -3.76 4.51 -9.77
C THR A 209 -3.93 5.26 -8.46
N ASP A 210 -3.10 4.96 -7.44
CA ASP A 210 -3.08 5.69 -6.17
C ASP A 210 -2.81 7.19 -6.38
N ARG A 211 -1.85 7.51 -7.25
CA ARG A 211 -1.49 8.91 -7.54
C ARG A 211 -2.64 9.67 -8.20
N VAL A 212 -3.33 9.04 -9.16
CA VAL A 212 -4.51 9.61 -9.81
C VAL A 212 -5.62 9.81 -8.79
N ASN A 213 -5.84 8.86 -7.92
CA ASN A 213 -6.84 8.94 -6.85
C ASN A 213 -6.54 10.08 -5.87
N HIS A 214 -5.29 10.27 -5.45
CA HIS A 214 -4.92 11.35 -4.55
C HIS A 214 -5.24 12.75 -5.08
N PHE A 215 -5.21 12.97 -6.40
CA PHE A 215 -5.36 14.31 -6.97
C PHE A 215 -6.65 14.51 -7.77
N LEU A 216 -7.37 13.43 -8.13
CA LEU A 216 -8.55 13.53 -9.00
C LEU A 216 -9.80 12.83 -8.44
N PHE A 217 -9.74 12.08 -7.33
CA PHE A 217 -10.86 11.25 -6.86
C PHE A 217 -12.12 12.08 -6.56
N LYS A 218 -11.97 13.23 -5.91
CA LYS A 218 -13.10 14.14 -5.63
C LYS A 218 -13.73 14.71 -6.90
N HIS A 219 -12.93 14.92 -7.96
CA HIS A 219 -13.47 15.32 -9.27
C HIS A 219 -14.35 14.22 -9.88
N TYR A 220 -14.00 12.95 -9.64
CA TYR A 220 -14.84 11.82 -10.05
C TYR A 220 -16.17 11.79 -9.27
N GLU A 221 -16.13 11.87 -7.94
CA GLU A 221 -17.34 11.75 -7.11
C GLU A 221 -18.29 12.95 -7.21
N GLU A 222 -17.77 14.17 -7.37
CA GLU A 222 -18.54 15.41 -7.37
C GLU A 222 -18.82 15.97 -8.78
N ASP A 223 -18.62 15.18 -9.86
CA ASP A 223 -18.75 15.67 -11.25
C ASP A 223 -17.90 16.91 -11.54
N GLY A 224 -16.66 16.94 -11.01
CA GLY A 224 -15.72 18.05 -11.12
C GLY A 224 -15.04 18.17 -12.49
N GLU A 225 -14.20 19.20 -12.65
CA GLU A 225 -13.57 19.59 -13.92
C GLU A 225 -12.76 18.46 -14.58
N TYR A 226 -12.10 17.60 -13.78
CA TYR A 226 -11.22 16.51 -14.27
C TYR A 226 -11.87 15.12 -14.18
N ARG A 227 -13.22 15.06 -14.09
CA ARG A 227 -13.92 13.78 -14.00
C ARG A 227 -13.72 12.90 -15.25
N GLU A 228 -13.75 13.52 -16.42
CA GLU A 228 -13.60 12.76 -17.67
C GLU A 228 -12.17 12.24 -17.84
N GLU A 229 -11.16 13.03 -17.50
CA GLU A 229 -9.75 12.63 -17.52
C GLU A 229 -9.49 11.49 -16.51
N PHE A 230 -10.14 11.53 -15.35
CA PHE A 230 -10.10 10.44 -14.39
C PHE A 230 -10.68 9.13 -14.98
N LEU A 231 -11.86 9.19 -15.58
CA LEU A 231 -12.50 8.02 -16.21
C LEU A 231 -11.71 7.53 -17.44
N GLU A 232 -11.15 8.43 -18.24
CA GLU A 232 -10.30 8.05 -19.38
C GLU A 232 -9.05 7.28 -18.93
N PHE A 233 -8.43 7.68 -17.81
CA PHE A 233 -7.32 6.95 -17.21
C PHE A 233 -7.73 5.52 -16.83
N TYR A 234 -8.88 5.34 -16.19
CA TYR A 234 -9.38 4.02 -15.76
C TYR A 234 -9.87 3.16 -16.94
N ARG A 235 -10.49 3.74 -17.99
CA ARG A 235 -10.80 3.01 -19.23
C ARG A 235 -9.53 2.48 -19.90
N LYS A 236 -8.46 3.27 -19.89
CA LYS A 236 -7.16 2.85 -20.42
C LYS A 236 -6.54 1.73 -19.57
N LEU A 237 -6.62 1.82 -18.25
CA LEU A 237 -6.20 0.75 -17.35
C LEU A 237 -6.99 -0.55 -17.61
N ASP A 238 -8.33 -0.45 -17.73
CA ASP A 238 -9.19 -1.60 -18.06
C ASP A 238 -8.81 -2.25 -19.38
N HIS A 239 -8.56 -1.44 -20.41
CA HIS A 239 -8.07 -1.92 -21.71
C HIS A 239 -6.74 -2.67 -21.57
N TYR A 240 -5.77 -2.13 -20.84
CA TYR A 240 -4.49 -2.78 -20.59
C TYR A 240 -4.61 -4.08 -19.80
N ILE A 241 -5.49 -4.12 -18.81
CA ILE A 241 -5.82 -5.36 -18.07
C ILE A 241 -6.36 -6.42 -19.05
N GLY A 242 -7.21 -6.03 -19.98
CA GLY A 242 -7.73 -6.93 -21.02
C GLY A 242 -6.62 -7.48 -21.91
N GLU A 243 -5.71 -6.63 -22.41
CA GLU A 243 -4.58 -7.05 -23.25
C GLU A 243 -3.61 -7.97 -22.48
N LEU A 244 -3.32 -7.66 -21.19
CA LEU A 244 -2.49 -8.53 -20.36
C LEU A 244 -3.18 -9.89 -20.15
N ARG A 245 -4.50 -9.93 -19.88
CA ARG A 245 -5.26 -11.18 -19.74
C ARG A 245 -5.22 -12.02 -21.01
N ASP A 246 -5.39 -11.40 -22.18
CA ASP A 246 -5.37 -12.07 -23.48
C ASP A 246 -3.97 -12.60 -23.85
N ALA A 247 -2.91 -12.02 -23.30
CA ALA A 247 -1.53 -12.48 -23.49
C ALA A 247 -1.16 -13.67 -22.58
N LEU A 248 -1.95 -14.01 -21.55
CA LEU A 248 -1.68 -15.12 -20.66
C LEU A 248 -1.95 -16.46 -21.33
N ALA A 249 -1.15 -17.46 -21.00
CA ALA A 249 -1.40 -18.83 -21.44
C ALA A 249 -2.53 -19.49 -20.61
N ASP A 250 -3.13 -20.55 -21.16
CA ASP A 250 -4.30 -21.25 -20.59
C ASP A 250 -4.07 -21.82 -19.16
N ASP A 251 -2.81 -22.01 -18.76
CA ASP A 251 -2.41 -22.56 -17.44
C ASP A 251 -2.09 -21.47 -16.41
N VAL A 252 -2.36 -20.22 -16.72
CA VAL A 252 -2.10 -19.06 -15.84
C VAL A 252 -3.40 -18.53 -15.25
N THR A 253 -3.48 -18.43 -13.93
CA THR A 253 -4.58 -17.73 -13.25
C THR A 253 -4.22 -16.27 -13.05
N LEU A 254 -5.09 -15.34 -13.50
CA LEU A 254 -4.96 -13.92 -13.24
C LEU A 254 -5.58 -13.57 -11.89
N VAL A 255 -4.82 -12.82 -11.08
CA VAL A 255 -5.29 -12.22 -9.83
C VAL A 255 -5.05 -10.71 -9.91
N ILE A 256 -6.06 -9.90 -9.64
CA ILE A 256 -5.94 -8.43 -9.56
C ILE A 256 -6.37 -8.00 -8.18
N ALA A 257 -5.55 -7.18 -7.49
CA ALA A 257 -5.92 -6.66 -6.19
C ALA A 257 -5.41 -5.25 -5.95
N SER A 258 -6.15 -4.51 -5.12
CA SER A 258 -5.70 -3.29 -4.48
C SER A 258 -5.26 -3.56 -3.05
N ASP A 259 -4.32 -2.79 -2.56
CA ASP A 259 -3.82 -2.89 -1.20
C ASP A 259 -4.68 -2.13 -0.18
N HIS A 260 -5.43 -1.12 -0.60
CA HIS A 260 -6.44 -0.40 0.19
C HIS A 260 -7.52 0.21 -0.71
N GLY A 261 -8.60 0.67 -0.09
CA GLY A 261 -9.64 1.45 -0.78
C GLY A 261 -9.30 2.94 -0.86
N PHE A 262 -10.24 3.71 -1.39
CA PHE A 262 -10.11 5.16 -1.56
C PHE A 262 -11.45 5.88 -1.42
N THR A 263 -11.41 7.14 -1.00
CA THR A 263 -12.58 8.05 -0.94
C THR A 263 -12.12 9.51 -1.09
N SER A 264 -13.07 10.43 -1.28
CA SER A 264 -12.80 11.87 -1.31
C SER A 264 -12.22 12.37 0.01
N LEU A 265 -11.32 13.34 -0.08
CA LEU A 265 -10.69 14.04 1.03
C LEU A 265 -11.30 15.43 1.19
N ASP A 266 -11.73 15.75 2.41
CA ASP A 266 -12.22 17.08 2.80
C ASP A 266 -11.19 17.85 3.62
N TYR A 267 -10.52 17.18 4.57
CA TYR A 267 -9.58 17.82 5.49
C TYR A 267 -8.35 16.96 5.74
N GLU A 268 -7.18 17.56 5.67
CA GLU A 268 -5.97 17.06 6.31
C GLU A 268 -6.00 17.40 7.80
N VAL A 269 -5.73 16.41 8.67
CA VAL A 269 -5.76 16.57 10.13
C VAL A 269 -4.34 16.50 10.67
N HIS A 270 -3.81 17.61 11.16
CA HIS A 270 -2.47 17.72 11.73
C HIS A 270 -2.45 17.17 13.17
N CYS A 271 -2.23 15.86 13.31
CA CYS A 271 -2.35 15.14 14.57
C CYS A 271 -1.40 15.67 15.65
N ASN A 272 -0.16 16.01 15.33
CA ASN A 272 0.80 16.54 16.30
C ASN A 272 0.43 17.95 16.75
N GLU A 273 -0.14 18.78 15.88
CA GLU A 273 -0.68 20.09 16.28
C GLU A 273 -1.90 19.93 17.20
N TRP A 274 -2.81 19.00 16.90
CA TRP A 274 -3.91 18.68 17.80
C TRP A 274 -3.40 18.17 19.17
N LEU A 275 -2.42 17.26 19.20
CA LEU A 275 -1.81 16.79 20.44
C LEU A 275 -1.18 17.95 21.24
N ARG A 276 -0.57 18.92 20.56
CA ARG A 276 0.00 20.11 21.19
C ARG A 276 -1.08 21.00 21.81
N GLN A 277 -2.17 21.26 21.11
CA GLN A 277 -3.30 22.08 21.61
C GLN A 277 -4.02 21.42 22.77
N GLU A 278 -4.14 20.09 22.79
CA GLU A 278 -4.74 19.31 23.87
C GLU A 278 -3.76 19.04 25.05
N GLY A 279 -2.51 19.51 24.96
CA GLY A 279 -1.51 19.37 26.03
C GLY A 279 -0.89 17.98 26.15
N TRP A 280 -0.96 17.16 25.09
CA TRP A 280 -0.28 15.87 25.00
C TRP A 280 1.16 15.99 24.50
N LEU A 281 1.43 16.96 23.63
CA LEU A 281 2.70 17.19 23.00
C LEU A 281 3.21 18.60 23.31
N SER A 282 4.49 18.71 23.62
CA SER A 282 5.23 19.95 23.81
C SER A 282 6.58 19.85 23.13
N PHE A 283 7.15 20.99 22.76
CA PHE A 283 8.45 21.09 22.10
C PHE A 283 9.42 21.91 22.95
N GLU A 284 10.72 21.63 22.83
CA GLU A 284 11.76 22.35 23.58
C GLU A 284 11.89 23.80 23.11
N ASN A 285 11.61 24.07 21.82
CA ASN A 285 11.77 25.37 21.18
C ASN A 285 10.63 25.65 20.20
N ASP A 286 10.47 26.91 19.79
CA ASP A 286 9.50 27.31 18.77
C ASP A 286 9.94 26.89 17.34
N ASP A 287 11.22 26.59 17.12
CA ASP A 287 11.78 26.09 15.87
C ASP A 287 11.93 24.56 15.99
N HIS A 288 10.90 23.84 15.56
CA HIS A 288 10.82 22.38 15.65
C HIS A 288 10.25 21.81 14.35
N ASP A 289 10.87 20.73 13.84
CA ASP A 289 10.47 20.08 12.59
C ASP A 289 10.63 18.55 12.59
N GLU A 290 11.19 17.97 13.66
CA GLU A 290 11.41 16.53 13.80
C GLU A 290 10.96 15.97 15.17
N LEU A 291 10.82 14.65 15.25
CA LEU A 291 10.43 13.97 16.49
C LEU A 291 11.43 14.25 17.64
N GLY A 292 12.69 14.44 17.31
CA GLY A 292 13.75 14.76 18.28
C GLY A 292 13.56 16.08 19.03
N ASP A 293 12.72 16.99 18.54
CA ASP A 293 12.47 18.30 19.14
C ASP A 293 11.42 18.32 20.26
N ILE A 294 10.76 17.17 20.53
CA ILE A 294 9.75 17.08 21.60
C ILE A 294 10.40 17.30 22.97
N ALA A 295 9.68 17.97 23.86
CA ALA A 295 10.15 18.24 25.21
C ALA A 295 10.03 17.02 26.15
N ASP A 296 10.75 17.05 27.26
CA ASP A 296 10.80 15.96 28.25
C ASP A 296 9.43 15.68 28.92
N ASP A 297 8.53 16.65 28.93
CA ASP A 297 7.17 16.53 29.48
C ASP A 297 6.11 16.13 28.44
N ALA A 298 6.50 15.94 27.17
CA ALA A 298 5.60 15.42 26.15
C ALA A 298 5.14 14.01 26.53
N ARG A 299 3.82 13.77 26.42
CA ARG A 299 3.19 12.52 26.84
C ARG A 299 2.82 11.60 25.68
N ALA A 300 2.64 12.17 24.48
CA ALA A 300 2.30 11.42 23.27
C ALA A 300 2.76 12.17 22.02
N TYR A 301 2.96 11.44 20.94
CA TYR A 301 3.24 11.95 19.59
C TYR A 301 2.58 11.06 18.54
N SER A 302 2.51 11.53 17.29
CA SER A 302 1.94 10.77 16.17
C SER A 302 2.94 10.64 15.02
N LEU A 303 2.86 9.52 14.30
CA LEU A 303 3.47 9.29 12.98
C LEU A 303 2.36 8.95 11.97
N ILE A 304 2.62 9.23 10.68
CA ILE A 304 1.67 8.92 9.60
C ILE A 304 1.59 7.42 9.31
N PRO A 305 0.41 6.93 8.89
CA PRO A 305 -0.90 7.56 9.01
C PRO A 305 -1.56 7.20 10.36
N GLY A 306 -2.02 8.19 11.09
CA GLY A 306 -2.86 7.99 12.27
C GLY A 306 -2.30 7.09 13.37
N ARG A 307 -0.98 6.96 13.48
CA ARG A 307 -0.28 6.13 14.45
C ARG A 307 0.14 6.97 15.64
N PHE A 308 -0.36 6.62 16.85
CA PHE A 308 -0.12 7.36 18.08
C PHE A 308 0.71 6.55 19.06
N TYR A 309 1.68 7.21 19.65
CA TYR A 309 2.64 6.64 20.60
C TYR A 309 2.57 7.40 21.92
N VAL A 310 2.53 6.67 23.00
CA VAL A 310 2.78 7.22 24.35
C VAL A 310 4.29 7.44 24.48
N ASN A 311 4.72 8.62 24.87
CA ASN A 311 6.16 8.91 25.11
C ASN A 311 6.59 8.26 26.44
N LEU A 312 6.90 6.96 26.40
CA LEU A 312 7.04 6.07 27.55
C LEU A 312 8.45 6.06 28.12
N GLU A 313 8.60 6.22 29.43
CA GLU A 313 9.88 6.05 30.14
C GLU A 313 10.47 4.65 29.90
N GLY A 314 11.75 4.61 29.55
CA GLY A 314 12.49 3.38 29.27
C GLY A 314 12.31 2.82 27.85
N ARG A 315 11.32 3.28 27.09
CA ARG A 315 11.13 2.97 25.65
C ARG A 315 11.67 4.10 24.78
N GLU A 316 11.28 5.32 25.05
CA GLU A 316 11.78 6.51 24.39
C GLU A 316 12.94 7.14 25.19
N PRO A 317 13.87 7.85 24.50
CA PRO A 317 15.05 8.44 25.14
C PRO A 317 14.74 9.43 26.27
N ARG A 318 13.63 10.17 26.15
CA ARG A 318 13.14 11.16 27.11
C ARG A 318 11.65 10.94 27.38
N GLY A 319 11.27 9.67 27.69
CA GLY A 319 9.89 9.33 27.96
C GLY A 319 9.29 10.12 29.12
N GLY A 320 8.23 10.88 28.84
CA GLY A 320 7.54 11.73 29.81
C GLY A 320 6.47 10.98 30.63
N VAL A 321 6.16 9.71 30.28
CA VAL A 321 5.14 8.90 30.95
C VAL A 321 5.78 7.70 31.65
N PRO A 322 5.68 7.59 33.00
CA PRO A 322 6.13 6.43 33.73
C PRO A 322 5.42 5.14 33.33
N GLU A 323 6.11 3.99 33.42
CA GLU A 323 5.58 2.68 33.01
C GLU A 323 4.27 2.32 33.74
N ASP A 324 4.16 2.66 35.02
CA ASP A 324 2.95 2.39 35.82
C ASP A 324 1.75 3.28 35.43
N GLU A 325 1.97 4.42 34.77
CA GLU A 325 0.93 5.30 34.23
C GLU A 325 0.55 4.98 32.77
N TYR A 326 1.30 4.12 32.06
CA TYR A 326 1.14 3.86 30.63
C TYR A 326 -0.30 3.52 30.23
N ARG A 327 -0.93 2.56 30.92
CA ARG A 327 -2.28 2.10 30.58
C ARG A 327 -3.35 3.17 30.77
N GLU A 328 -3.19 4.00 31.81
CA GLU A 328 -4.11 5.10 32.08
C GLU A 328 -3.94 6.21 31.06
N THR A 329 -2.71 6.56 30.73
CA THR A 329 -2.36 7.56 29.72
C THR A 329 -2.87 7.15 28.35
N ARG A 330 -2.63 5.90 27.91
CA ARG A 330 -3.11 5.38 26.63
C ARG A 330 -4.64 5.39 26.55
N ARG A 331 -5.33 5.00 27.63
CA ARG A 331 -6.79 5.06 27.69
C ARG A 331 -7.30 6.49 27.56
N ALA A 332 -6.73 7.42 28.30
CA ALA A 332 -7.11 8.84 28.24
C ALA A 332 -6.86 9.43 26.86
N LEU A 333 -5.73 9.08 26.21
CA LEU A 333 -5.46 9.48 24.82
C LEU A 333 -6.51 8.91 23.85
N LYS A 334 -6.88 7.62 24.00
CA LYS A 334 -7.93 6.99 23.17
C LYS A 334 -9.28 7.69 23.33
N GLU A 335 -9.67 8.03 24.57
CA GLU A 335 -10.93 8.74 24.87
C GLU A 335 -10.90 10.17 24.26
N ASN A 336 -9.76 10.84 24.30
CA ASN A 336 -9.60 12.18 23.76
C ASN A 336 -9.64 12.15 22.22
N LEU A 337 -8.93 11.21 21.57
CA LEU A 337 -8.99 10.97 20.13
C LEU A 337 -10.42 10.66 19.63
N ALA A 338 -11.17 9.86 20.40
CA ALA A 338 -12.56 9.54 20.06
C ALA A 338 -13.50 10.75 20.12
N SER A 339 -13.11 11.83 20.80
CA SER A 339 -13.86 13.08 20.89
C SER A 339 -13.49 14.11 19.84
N LEU A 340 -12.43 13.87 19.05
CA LEU A 340 -11.99 14.78 17.99
C LEU A 340 -13.03 14.82 16.87
N THR A 341 -13.49 16.03 16.54
CA THR A 341 -14.47 16.27 15.48
C THR A 341 -13.93 17.27 14.48
N GLY A 342 -14.28 17.06 13.22
CA GLY A 342 -13.99 17.99 12.14
C GLY A 342 -14.70 19.33 12.25
N PRO A 343 -14.39 20.28 11.37
CA PRO A 343 -15.04 21.61 11.36
C PRO A 343 -16.56 21.58 11.18
N ASP A 344 -17.09 20.53 10.56
CA ASP A 344 -18.51 20.28 10.35
C ASP A 344 -19.20 19.51 11.50
N GLY A 345 -18.42 19.08 12.51
CA GLY A 345 -18.88 18.28 13.65
C GLY A 345 -18.86 16.77 13.42
N THR A 346 -18.38 16.30 12.27
CA THR A 346 -18.19 14.87 11.99
C THR A 346 -17.06 14.31 12.84
N PRO A 347 -17.22 13.13 13.49
CA PRO A 347 -16.10 12.48 14.19
C PRO A 347 -14.95 12.16 13.25
N VAL A 348 -13.73 12.55 13.61
CA VAL A 348 -12.53 12.24 12.80
C VAL A 348 -12.20 10.76 12.85
N ALA A 349 -12.35 10.11 14.01
CA ALA A 349 -12.08 8.69 14.17
C ALA A 349 -13.31 7.83 13.84
N LYS A 350 -13.23 6.98 12.82
CA LYS A 350 -14.18 5.90 12.54
C LYS A 350 -13.96 4.75 13.52
N ARG A 351 -12.68 4.43 13.80
CA ARG A 351 -12.25 3.34 14.68
C ARG A 351 -10.89 3.67 15.30
N ILE A 352 -10.67 3.27 16.55
CA ILE A 352 -9.38 3.42 17.23
C ILE A 352 -8.97 2.07 17.77
N GLU A 353 -7.94 1.50 17.18
CA GLU A 353 -7.40 0.20 17.55
C GLU A 353 -6.28 0.34 18.58
N THR A 354 -6.12 -0.66 19.42
CA THR A 354 -4.98 -0.76 20.34
C THR A 354 -3.92 -1.68 19.73
N LYS A 355 -2.67 -1.49 20.16
CA LYS A 355 -1.55 -2.32 19.74
C LYS A 355 -1.87 -3.82 19.84
N GLU A 356 -2.39 -4.25 20.99
CA GLU A 356 -2.62 -5.66 21.30
C GLU A 356 -3.78 -6.29 20.52
N ASP A 357 -4.73 -5.47 20.05
CA ASP A 357 -5.87 -5.94 19.25
C ASP A 357 -5.51 -6.07 17.76
N THR A 358 -4.46 -5.35 17.32
CA THR A 358 -4.14 -5.17 15.90
C THR A 358 -2.88 -5.93 15.50
N PHE A 359 -1.83 -5.87 16.30
CA PHE A 359 -0.52 -6.38 15.94
C PHE A 359 -0.12 -7.58 16.80
N ARG A 360 0.55 -8.52 16.15
CA ARG A 360 1.15 -9.70 16.81
C ARG A 360 2.43 -10.07 16.07
N GLY A 361 3.45 -10.49 16.79
CA GLY A 361 4.73 -10.89 16.22
C GLY A 361 5.91 -10.38 17.01
N ASP A 362 7.10 -10.69 16.49
CA ASP A 362 8.37 -10.44 17.19
C ASP A 362 8.88 -8.98 17.01
N HIS A 363 8.20 -8.17 16.18
CA HIS A 363 8.59 -6.79 15.83
C HIS A 363 7.61 -5.74 16.38
N ASP A 364 6.93 -6.05 17.47
CA ASP A 364 5.92 -5.17 18.07
C ASP A 364 6.50 -4.05 18.95
N ASP A 365 7.80 -4.01 19.16
CA ASP A 365 8.51 -2.98 19.95
C ASP A 365 8.48 -1.58 19.29
N ILE A 366 8.38 -1.53 17.95
CA ILE A 366 8.19 -0.27 17.20
C ILE A 366 6.71 0.04 16.91
N ALA A 367 5.80 -0.89 17.21
CA ALA A 367 4.37 -0.72 16.95
C ALA A 367 3.77 0.50 17.65
N PRO A 368 2.79 1.17 17.03
CA PRO A 368 2.05 2.26 17.67
C PRO A 368 1.18 1.73 18.82
N ASP A 369 1.01 2.54 19.87
CA ASP A 369 0.16 2.21 21.02
C ASP A 369 -1.34 2.26 20.66
N LEU A 370 -1.70 3.17 19.73
CA LEU A 370 -3.03 3.32 19.15
C LEU A 370 -2.90 3.61 17.64
N VAL A 371 -3.84 3.08 16.88
CA VAL A 371 -4.01 3.47 15.46
C VAL A 371 -5.42 3.99 15.26
N VAL A 372 -5.53 5.16 14.67
CA VAL A 372 -6.81 5.75 14.29
C VAL A 372 -7.06 5.45 12.82
N ILE A 373 -8.15 4.73 12.54
CA ILE A 373 -8.73 4.64 11.21
C ILE A 373 -9.70 5.81 11.09
N PRO A 374 -9.43 6.77 10.19
CA PRO A 374 -10.26 7.96 10.08
C PRO A 374 -11.63 7.65 9.47
N SER A 375 -12.59 8.53 9.72
CA SER A 375 -13.81 8.62 8.95
C SER A 375 -13.50 9.16 7.56
N ASP A 376 -14.35 8.82 6.60
CA ASP A 376 -14.24 9.32 5.24
C ASP A 376 -14.16 10.86 5.23
N GLY A 377 -13.29 11.40 4.39
CA GLY A 377 -13.03 12.84 4.30
C GLY A 377 -11.87 13.36 5.17
N PHE A 378 -11.26 12.54 6.04
CA PHE A 378 -10.17 12.97 6.92
C PHE A 378 -8.87 12.19 6.67
N ASP A 379 -7.81 12.88 6.27
CA ASP A 379 -6.46 12.29 6.14
C ASP A 379 -5.55 12.72 7.30
N LEU A 380 -5.00 11.76 8.05
CA LEU A 380 -4.26 12.01 9.29
C LEU A 380 -2.77 12.26 9.01
N LYS A 381 -2.34 13.50 9.17
CA LYS A 381 -0.95 13.96 9.03
C LYS A 381 -0.23 14.03 10.38
N ALA A 382 1.08 13.85 10.38
CA ALA A 382 1.89 13.83 11.60
C ALA A 382 3.22 14.59 11.44
N GLY A 383 3.19 15.74 10.79
CA GLY A 383 4.34 16.67 10.77
C GLY A 383 4.64 17.22 12.17
N PHE A 384 5.90 17.54 12.42
CA PHE A 384 6.35 18.13 13.70
C PHE A 384 6.56 19.65 13.62
N GLY A 385 6.41 20.24 12.43
CA GLY A 385 6.55 21.67 12.19
C GLY A 385 5.49 22.21 11.23
N GLY A 386 5.33 23.53 11.21
CA GLY A 386 4.73 24.26 10.09
C GLY A 386 3.22 24.44 10.06
N SER A 387 2.41 23.81 10.89
CA SER A 387 0.99 24.12 10.97
C SER A 387 0.61 24.68 12.34
N GLU A 388 -0.18 25.78 12.35
CA GLU A 388 -0.84 26.32 13.55
C GLU A 388 -2.30 25.86 13.66
N GLU A 389 -2.83 25.25 12.58
CA GLU A 389 -4.21 24.77 12.48
C GLU A 389 -4.27 23.24 12.51
N VAL A 390 -5.26 22.70 13.19
CA VAL A 390 -5.49 21.25 13.27
C VAL A 390 -6.05 20.71 11.96
N PHE A 391 -6.87 21.47 11.27
CA PHE A 391 -7.51 21.11 10.01
C PHE A 391 -7.07 22.04 8.90
N ASP A 392 -6.68 21.44 7.76
CA ASP A 392 -6.30 22.19 6.57
C ASP A 392 -6.85 21.51 5.31
N THR A 393 -6.80 22.21 4.19
CA THR A 393 -7.14 21.68 2.85
C THR A 393 -5.92 21.78 1.97
N GLY A 394 -5.36 20.64 1.58
CA GLY A 394 -4.20 20.55 0.70
C GLY A 394 -4.58 20.43 -0.79
N PRO A 395 -3.58 20.23 -1.66
CA PRO A 395 -3.78 19.97 -3.09
C PRO A 395 -4.33 18.57 -3.38
N ARG A 396 -4.25 17.64 -2.42
CA ARG A 396 -4.85 16.32 -2.52
C ARG A 396 -6.35 16.42 -2.30
N ASN A 397 -7.10 15.57 -2.98
CA ASN A 397 -8.55 15.52 -2.87
C ASN A 397 -9.10 14.09 -2.71
N GLY A 398 -8.22 13.13 -2.53
CA GLY A 398 -8.56 11.74 -2.22
C GLY A 398 -7.65 11.18 -1.12
N MET A 399 -8.18 10.20 -0.38
CA MET A 399 -7.53 9.56 0.76
C MET A 399 -7.79 8.05 0.81
N HIS A 400 -6.88 7.33 1.46
CA HIS A 400 -6.98 5.89 1.67
C HIS A 400 -8.12 5.52 2.62
N THR A 401 -8.77 4.37 2.36
CA THR A 401 -9.72 3.74 3.29
C THR A 401 -9.28 2.34 3.65
N PHE A 402 -9.67 1.89 4.85
CA PHE A 402 -9.42 0.53 5.31
C PHE A 402 -10.28 -0.49 4.55
N ASP A 403 -11.52 -0.19 4.32
CA ASP A 403 -12.50 -1.00 3.62
C ASP A 403 -12.52 -0.71 2.11
N ASN A 404 -13.14 -1.62 1.36
CA ASN A 404 -13.42 -1.45 -0.07
C ASN A 404 -12.21 -1.53 -1.01
N ALA A 405 -11.10 -2.20 -0.61
CA ALA A 405 -10.06 -2.57 -1.57
C ALA A 405 -10.60 -3.59 -2.59
N SER A 406 -10.05 -3.61 -3.79
CA SER A 406 -10.51 -4.49 -4.88
C SER A 406 -9.79 -5.83 -4.85
N LEU A 407 -10.53 -6.92 -5.12
CA LEU A 407 -9.95 -8.23 -5.43
C LEU A 407 -10.72 -8.90 -6.56
N PHE A 408 -9.99 -9.39 -7.58
CA PHE A 408 -10.50 -10.21 -8.69
C PHE A 408 -9.60 -11.44 -8.82
N ILE A 409 -10.21 -12.61 -8.98
CA ILE A 409 -9.52 -13.88 -9.23
C ILE A 409 -10.18 -14.53 -10.44
N ASP A 410 -9.42 -14.81 -11.49
CA ASP A 410 -9.93 -15.49 -12.69
C ASP A 410 -10.13 -16.99 -12.44
N ASP A 411 -10.90 -17.28 -11.40
CA ASP A 411 -11.35 -18.60 -10.96
C ASP A 411 -12.77 -18.49 -10.39
N PRO A 412 -13.77 -19.11 -11.02
CA PRO A 412 -15.16 -19.03 -10.57
C PRO A 412 -15.43 -19.76 -9.24
N ASP A 413 -14.52 -20.63 -8.79
CA ASP A 413 -14.63 -21.36 -7.53
C ASP A 413 -13.97 -20.62 -6.35
N ALA A 414 -13.26 -19.51 -6.60
CA ALA A 414 -12.68 -18.65 -5.57
C ALA A 414 -13.76 -17.96 -4.74
N ARG A 415 -13.47 -17.66 -3.46
CA ARG A 415 -14.44 -17.07 -2.51
C ARG A 415 -13.91 -15.75 -1.96
N VAL A 416 -14.21 -14.66 -2.67
CA VAL A 416 -13.76 -13.30 -2.32
C VAL A 416 -14.58 -12.69 -1.15
N GLY A 417 -15.71 -13.20 -0.77
CA GLY A 417 -16.71 -12.69 0.19
C GLY A 417 -16.18 -11.90 1.39
N ASP A 418 -15.73 -12.55 2.47
CA ASP A 418 -15.27 -11.89 3.70
C ASP A 418 -13.71 -11.89 3.76
N ALA A 419 -13.04 -11.69 2.62
CA ALA A 419 -11.59 -11.72 2.51
C ALA A 419 -10.94 -10.43 3.02
N ASP A 420 -9.70 -10.55 3.45
CA ASP A 420 -8.82 -9.44 3.75
C ASP A 420 -7.49 -9.53 2.99
N LEU A 421 -6.66 -8.51 3.14
CA LEU A 421 -5.40 -8.41 2.41
C LEU A 421 -4.42 -9.57 2.70
N TYR A 422 -4.48 -10.16 3.91
CA TYR A 422 -3.61 -11.27 4.30
C TYR A 422 -3.92 -12.55 3.52
N ASP A 423 -5.13 -12.69 2.96
CA ASP A 423 -5.59 -13.87 2.23
C ASP A 423 -4.97 -13.99 0.82
N ILE A 424 -4.38 -12.90 0.30
CA ILE A 424 -3.85 -12.86 -1.08
C ILE A 424 -2.62 -13.77 -1.23
N ALA A 425 -1.62 -13.68 -0.34
CA ALA A 425 -0.42 -14.52 -0.45
C ALA A 425 -0.74 -16.02 -0.34
N PRO A 426 -1.50 -16.51 0.67
CA PRO A 426 -1.88 -17.92 0.72
C PRO A 426 -2.74 -18.37 -0.46
N THR A 427 -3.55 -17.48 -1.03
CA THR A 427 -4.34 -17.78 -2.24
C THR A 427 -3.44 -18.01 -3.44
N ILE A 428 -2.48 -17.11 -3.70
CA ILE A 428 -1.52 -17.25 -4.80
C ILE A 428 -0.71 -18.55 -4.64
N LEU A 429 -0.21 -18.84 -3.43
CA LEU A 429 0.55 -20.07 -3.17
C LEU A 429 -0.31 -21.33 -3.41
N SER A 430 -1.58 -21.32 -3.00
CA SER A 430 -2.52 -22.41 -3.28
C SER A 430 -2.79 -22.56 -4.78
N LEU A 431 -3.02 -21.47 -5.52
CA LEU A 431 -3.19 -21.48 -6.97
C LEU A 431 -1.95 -22.05 -7.69
N MET A 432 -0.78 -21.90 -7.11
CA MET A 432 0.49 -22.42 -7.63
C MET A 432 0.82 -23.84 -7.15
N ASP A 433 -0.05 -24.51 -6.38
CA ASP A 433 0.23 -25.80 -5.75
C ASP A 433 1.51 -25.78 -4.86
N ILE A 434 1.79 -24.66 -4.20
CA ILE A 434 2.92 -24.51 -3.27
C ILE A 434 2.41 -24.67 -1.83
N ASP A 435 2.85 -25.76 -1.19
CA ASP A 435 2.50 -26.03 0.21
C ASP A 435 3.23 -25.08 1.16
N VAL A 436 2.49 -24.46 2.07
CA VAL A 436 3.02 -23.65 3.17
C VAL A 436 2.45 -24.10 4.50
N ASP A 437 3.21 -23.93 5.57
CA ASP A 437 2.68 -24.11 6.91
C ASP A 437 1.60 -23.03 7.18
N ARG A 438 0.36 -23.46 7.28
CA ARG A 438 -0.79 -22.58 7.55
C ARG A 438 -0.66 -21.80 8.85
N GLY A 439 0.15 -22.29 9.79
CA GLY A 439 0.43 -21.57 11.05
C GLY A 439 1.42 -20.42 10.89
N SER A 440 2.10 -20.29 9.74
CA SER A 440 3.04 -19.21 9.43
C SER A 440 2.44 -18.04 8.69
N LEU A 441 1.13 -18.04 8.44
CA LEU A 441 0.39 -16.99 7.75
C LEU A 441 -0.80 -16.56 8.59
N ASP A 442 -1.17 -15.29 8.48
CA ASP A 442 -2.36 -14.75 9.15
C ASP A 442 -3.62 -14.97 8.31
N GLY A 443 -3.49 -14.93 6.99
CA GLY A 443 -4.56 -15.16 6.05
C GLY A 443 -4.81 -16.63 5.71
N ALA A 444 -5.87 -16.88 4.97
CA ALA A 444 -6.28 -18.18 4.47
C ALA A 444 -6.48 -18.15 2.94
N SER A 445 -6.27 -19.30 2.27
CA SER A 445 -6.54 -19.39 0.84
C SER A 445 -8.04 -19.24 0.52
N LEU A 446 -8.36 -18.43 -0.48
CA LEU A 446 -9.70 -18.20 -1.02
C LEU A 446 -10.10 -19.26 -2.08
N VAL A 447 -9.19 -20.16 -2.45
CA VAL A 447 -9.41 -21.29 -3.33
C VAL A 447 -9.27 -22.61 -2.57
N ASN A 448 -9.92 -23.70 -3.06
CA ASN A 448 -9.95 -24.99 -2.37
C ASN A 448 -8.75 -25.87 -2.74
#